data_be4efa35e342adb9fa1fb94958a683e4
#
_entry.id   be4efa35e342adb9fa1fb94958a683e4
#
_cell.length_a   1.000
_cell.length_b   1.000
_cell.length_c   1.000
_cell.angle_alpha   90.00
_cell.angle_beta   90.00
_cell.angle_gamma   90.00
#
_symmetry.space_group_name_H-M   'P 1'
#
loop_
_entity.id
_entity.type
_entity.pdbx_description
1 polymer ?
#
loop_
_entity_poly.entity_id
_entity_poly.type
_entity_poly.pdbx_seq_one_letter_code
_entity_poly.pdbx_strand_id
1 'polypeptide(L)'
;MTSRIKFADISAGSRIPEKDIALRRLDVLRYCGACGDFAAPHWSDRISRSVGLPGVIAHGTLTMAGAVRAVTDWAGDPGALVSYRVRGLSLPVAVPDDDAGAALRISGAVEEKLEGNLASVRLTLEWGGQSVMFGARAVVRLA
;
A
#
# COMPACT_ATOMS: atom_id res chain seq x y z
N MET A 1 -7.04 -21.24 2.62
CA MET A 1 -8.16 -20.42 3.16
C MET A 1 -8.91 -19.86 1.96
N THR A 2 -10.21 -19.70 2.06
CA THR A 2 -11.03 -19.16 0.96
C THR A 2 -11.45 -17.73 1.33
N SER A 3 -11.48 -16.82 0.37
CA SER A 3 -11.97 -15.46 0.57
C SER A 3 -13.32 -15.47 1.31
N ARG A 4 -13.51 -14.50 2.21
CA ARG A 4 -14.78 -14.30 2.93
C ARG A 4 -15.80 -13.52 2.09
N ILE A 5 -15.33 -12.81 1.08
CA ILE A 5 -16.18 -12.03 0.17
C ILE A 5 -16.62 -12.93 -0.98
N LYS A 6 -17.94 -13.01 -1.19
CA LYS A 6 -18.49 -13.75 -2.32
C LYS A 6 -18.43 -12.92 -3.58
N PHE A 7 -17.98 -13.51 -4.68
CA PHE A 7 -17.93 -12.85 -5.96
C PHE A 7 -19.31 -12.36 -6.45
N ALA A 8 -20.38 -13.07 -6.08
CA ALA A 8 -21.74 -12.66 -6.42
C ALA A 8 -22.17 -11.34 -5.75
N ASP A 9 -21.61 -11.03 -4.58
CA ASP A 9 -22.04 -9.89 -3.76
C ASP A 9 -21.34 -8.57 -4.15
N ILE A 10 -20.43 -8.58 -5.12
CA ILE A 10 -19.73 -7.40 -5.59
C ILE A 10 -20.15 -7.00 -7.01
N SER A 11 -19.97 -5.73 -7.33
CA SER A 11 -20.13 -5.16 -8.66
C SER A 11 -19.01 -4.14 -8.95
N ALA A 12 -18.88 -3.73 -10.19
CA ALA A 12 -18.04 -2.57 -10.52
C ALA A 12 -18.52 -1.35 -9.71
N GLY A 13 -17.60 -0.64 -9.10
CA GLY A 13 -17.86 0.46 -8.17
C GLY A 13 -18.00 0.05 -6.69
N SER A 14 -18.11 -1.24 -6.36
CA SER A 14 -18.10 -1.71 -4.97
C SER A 14 -16.83 -1.23 -4.27
N ARG A 15 -16.98 -0.49 -3.17
CA ARG A 15 -15.83 0.03 -2.39
C ARG A 15 -15.29 -1.03 -1.44
N ILE A 16 -13.98 -1.07 -1.29
CA ILE A 16 -13.36 -1.77 -0.17
C ILE A 16 -13.32 -0.83 1.05
N PRO A 17 -13.34 -1.34 2.28
CA PRO A 17 -13.21 -0.52 3.48
C PRO A 17 -11.96 0.36 3.42
N GLU A 18 -12.12 1.63 3.74
CA GLU A 18 -10.96 2.52 3.91
C GLU A 18 -10.10 2.04 5.08
N LYS A 19 -8.79 2.24 4.94
CA LYS A 19 -7.83 1.83 5.95
C LYS A 19 -6.80 2.92 6.17
N ASP A 20 -6.65 3.34 7.41
CA ASP A 20 -5.56 4.19 7.83
C ASP A 20 -4.42 3.32 8.40
N ILE A 21 -3.19 3.63 8.00
CA ILE A 21 -1.98 3.00 8.54
C ILE A 21 -0.99 4.11 8.93
N ALA A 22 -0.21 3.85 9.96
CA ALA A 22 0.91 4.70 10.34
C ALA A 22 2.22 3.97 10.04
N LEU A 23 3.09 4.58 9.25
CA LEU A 23 4.47 4.09 9.04
C LEU A 23 5.39 4.82 10.02
N ARG A 24 6.04 4.08 10.90
CA ARG A 24 7.00 4.59 11.88
C ARG A 24 8.43 4.31 11.43
N ARG A 25 9.39 5.01 12.01
CA ARG A 25 10.82 4.77 11.77
C ARG A 25 11.22 3.31 11.98
N LEU A 26 10.68 2.68 13.02
CA LEU A 26 10.94 1.27 13.29
C LEU A 26 10.44 0.34 12.18
N ASP A 27 9.31 0.65 11.53
CA ASP A 27 8.79 -0.14 10.42
C ASP A 27 9.70 -0.04 9.21
N VAL A 28 10.24 1.15 8.93
CA VAL A 28 11.22 1.37 7.85
C VAL A 28 12.51 0.59 8.13
N LEU A 29 13.03 0.63 9.36
CA LEU A 29 14.22 -0.13 9.76
C LEU A 29 14.01 -1.64 9.68
N ARG A 30 12.86 -2.14 10.11
CA ARG A 30 12.50 -3.56 9.97
C ARG A 30 12.45 -3.98 8.50
N TYR A 31 11.93 -3.09 7.65
CA TYR A 31 11.88 -3.34 6.23
C TYR A 31 13.27 -3.35 5.58
N CYS A 32 14.19 -2.45 6.00
CA CYS A 32 15.60 -2.52 5.59
C CYS A 32 16.17 -3.93 5.84
N GLY A 33 15.96 -4.46 7.03
CA GLY A 33 16.43 -5.79 7.39
C GLY A 33 15.76 -6.93 6.60
N ALA A 34 14.48 -6.78 6.29
CA ALA A 34 13.73 -7.80 5.58
C ALA A 34 14.04 -7.86 4.08
N CYS A 35 14.27 -6.70 3.43
CA CYS A 35 14.53 -6.64 2.00
C CYS A 35 16.01 -6.46 1.63
N GLY A 36 16.88 -6.19 2.61
CA GLY A 36 18.32 -5.94 2.39
C GLY A 36 18.64 -4.57 1.80
N ASP A 37 17.65 -3.68 1.68
CA ASP A 37 17.84 -2.31 1.19
C ASP A 37 18.12 -1.34 2.35
N PHE A 38 19.40 -1.08 2.59
CA PHE A 38 19.89 -0.14 3.59
C PHE A 38 20.35 1.19 2.96
N ALA A 39 19.76 1.61 1.86
CA ALA A 39 20.04 2.92 1.28
C ALA A 39 19.83 4.03 2.33
N ALA A 40 20.80 4.94 2.44
CA ALA A 40 20.87 5.89 3.52
C ALA A 40 19.62 6.81 3.68
N PRO A 41 18.87 7.17 2.63
CA PRO A 41 17.63 7.91 2.79
C PRO A 41 16.55 7.23 3.64
N HIS A 42 16.65 5.91 3.86
CA HIS A 42 15.70 5.15 4.65
C HIS A 42 16.00 5.09 6.15
N TRP A 43 17.15 5.64 6.59
CA TRP A 43 17.53 5.62 8.02
C TRP A 43 18.30 6.85 8.50
N SER A 44 18.80 7.71 7.60
CA SER A 44 19.61 8.89 7.96
C SER A 44 18.95 10.18 7.51
N ASP A 45 18.42 10.95 8.45
CA ASP A 45 17.88 12.29 8.18
C ASP A 45 18.93 13.23 7.59
N ARG A 46 20.17 13.16 8.07
CA ARG A 46 21.27 13.98 7.57
C ARG A 46 21.52 13.74 6.08
N ILE A 47 21.59 12.47 5.67
CA ILE A 47 21.84 12.12 4.26
C ILE A 47 20.59 12.41 3.42
N SER A 48 19.40 12.08 3.91
CA SER A 48 18.17 12.41 3.21
C SER A 48 18.08 13.90 2.86
N ARG A 49 18.32 14.76 3.84
CA ARG A 49 18.28 16.21 3.62
C ARG A 49 19.40 16.69 2.70
N SER A 50 20.58 16.08 2.72
CA SER A 50 21.69 16.47 1.83
C SER A 50 21.41 16.16 0.34
N VAL A 51 20.48 15.26 0.06
CA VAL A 51 20.03 14.95 -1.32
C VAL A 51 18.66 15.55 -1.66
N GLY A 52 18.19 16.52 -0.86
CA GLY A 52 16.97 17.28 -1.15
C GLY A 52 15.67 16.63 -0.67
N LEU A 53 15.74 15.57 0.13
CA LEU A 53 14.56 14.97 0.73
C LEU A 53 14.18 15.66 2.05
N PRO A 54 12.91 15.63 2.48
CA PRO A 54 12.46 16.29 3.71
C PRO A 54 13.00 15.65 4.99
N GLY A 55 13.49 14.45 4.92
CA GLY A 55 14.00 13.61 6.01
C GLY A 55 14.01 12.16 5.57
N VAL A 56 14.08 11.23 6.52
CA VAL A 56 13.97 9.81 6.22
C VAL A 56 12.64 9.52 5.51
N ILE A 57 12.71 8.75 4.44
CA ILE A 57 11.56 8.35 3.63
C ILE A 57 11.31 6.85 3.72
N ALA A 58 10.05 6.44 3.61
CA ALA A 58 9.70 5.04 3.47
C ALA A 58 10.17 4.49 2.11
N HIS A 59 10.52 3.20 2.08
CA HIS A 59 10.72 2.49 0.81
C HIS A 59 9.44 2.51 0.00
N GLY A 60 9.54 2.77 -1.29
CA GLY A 60 8.39 2.72 -2.19
C GLY A 60 7.66 1.38 -2.13
N THR A 61 8.42 0.29 -2.07
CA THR A 61 7.88 -1.08 -1.95
C THR A 61 7.18 -1.34 -0.62
N LEU A 62 7.66 -0.77 0.50
CA LEU A 62 6.97 -0.83 1.78
C LEU A 62 5.62 -0.09 1.72
N THR A 63 5.61 1.07 1.09
CA THR A 63 4.39 1.86 0.86
C THR A 63 3.38 1.09 0.00
N MET A 64 3.84 0.46 -1.07
CA MET A 64 3.02 -0.41 -1.92
C MET A 64 2.46 -1.62 -1.15
N ALA A 65 3.28 -2.27 -0.32
CA ALA A 65 2.86 -3.40 0.50
C ALA A 65 1.77 -3.01 1.51
N GLY A 66 1.87 -1.82 2.10
CA GLY A 66 0.82 -1.26 2.96
C GLY A 66 -0.51 -1.12 2.22
N ALA A 67 -0.48 -0.63 0.99
CA ALA A 67 -1.70 -0.43 0.19
C ALA A 67 -2.38 -1.75 -0.18
N VAL A 68 -1.65 -2.74 -0.68
CA VAL A 68 -2.26 -4.02 -1.09
C VAL A 68 -2.83 -4.81 0.08
N ARG A 69 -2.32 -4.58 1.29
CA ARG A 69 -2.87 -5.20 2.50
C ARG A 69 -4.34 -4.82 2.75
N ALA A 70 -4.78 -3.65 2.32
CA ALA A 70 -6.21 -3.29 2.42
C ALA A 70 -7.09 -4.24 1.60
N VAL A 71 -6.60 -4.69 0.44
CA VAL A 71 -7.34 -5.64 -0.41
C VAL A 71 -7.35 -7.05 0.20
N THR A 72 -6.22 -7.53 0.70
CA THR A 72 -6.14 -8.86 1.31
C THR A 72 -6.92 -8.94 2.61
N ASP A 73 -6.93 -7.87 3.40
CA ASP A 73 -7.74 -7.77 4.62
C ASP A 73 -9.25 -7.76 4.28
N TRP A 74 -9.65 -7.02 3.23
CA TRP A 74 -11.02 -7.04 2.71
C TRP A 74 -11.43 -8.43 2.21
N ALA A 75 -10.60 -9.07 1.40
CA ALA A 75 -10.86 -10.43 0.96
C ALA A 75 -10.88 -11.44 2.12
N GLY A 76 -10.22 -11.13 3.24
CA GLY A 76 -10.09 -11.99 4.40
C GLY A 76 -9.13 -13.16 4.22
N ASP A 77 -8.35 -13.14 3.15
CA ASP A 77 -7.36 -14.17 2.81
C ASP A 77 -6.19 -13.56 2.04
N PRO A 78 -4.96 -13.56 2.59
CA PRO A 78 -3.77 -13.11 1.85
C PRO A 78 -3.52 -13.92 0.57
N GLY A 79 -3.91 -15.19 0.55
CA GLY A 79 -3.79 -16.07 -0.61
C GLY A 79 -4.77 -15.75 -1.74
N ALA A 80 -5.75 -14.88 -1.51
CA ALA A 80 -6.66 -14.41 -2.55
C ALA A 80 -5.98 -13.51 -3.58
N LEU A 81 -4.85 -12.87 -3.24
CA LEU A 81 -4.12 -11.98 -4.13
C LEU A 81 -3.48 -12.76 -5.29
N VAL A 82 -3.92 -12.49 -6.51
CA VAL A 82 -3.40 -13.09 -7.74
C VAL A 82 -2.30 -12.23 -8.36
N SER A 83 -2.52 -10.92 -8.39
CA SER A 83 -1.51 -9.97 -8.88
C SER A 83 -1.68 -8.60 -8.26
N TYR A 84 -0.57 -7.86 -8.17
CA TYR A 84 -0.56 -6.46 -7.76
C TYR A 84 0.43 -5.68 -8.61
N ARG A 85 -0.01 -4.56 -9.15
CA ARG A 85 0.80 -3.69 -9.99
C ARG A 85 0.59 -2.24 -9.60
N VAL A 86 1.67 -1.47 -9.60
CA VAL A 86 1.67 -0.01 -9.44
C VAL A 86 2.46 0.57 -10.61
N ARG A 87 1.91 1.55 -11.31
CA ARG A 87 2.61 2.17 -12.45
C ARG A 87 3.75 3.07 -12.01
N GLY A 88 3.59 3.73 -10.86
CA GLY A 88 4.64 4.55 -10.29
C GLY A 88 4.23 5.19 -8.96
N LEU A 89 5.24 5.77 -8.32
CA LEU A 89 5.09 6.56 -7.11
C LEU A 89 5.17 8.05 -7.47
N SER A 90 4.28 8.85 -6.90
CA SER A 90 4.16 10.28 -7.20
C SER A 90 5.07 11.12 -6.30
N LEU A 91 5.26 10.68 -5.07
CA LEU A 91 6.07 11.39 -4.08
C LEU A 91 6.63 10.42 -3.02
N PRO A 92 7.80 10.73 -2.44
CA PRO A 92 8.34 9.99 -1.31
C PRO A 92 7.54 10.30 -0.03
N VAL A 93 7.22 9.28 0.74
CA VAL A 93 6.56 9.44 2.04
C VAL A 93 7.64 9.71 3.09
N ALA A 94 7.68 10.93 3.61
CA ALA A 94 8.55 11.25 4.73
C ALA A 94 8.01 10.63 6.03
N VAL A 95 8.91 10.00 6.79
CA VAL A 95 8.57 9.35 8.05
C VAL A 95 9.17 10.16 9.19
N PRO A 96 8.35 10.90 9.97
CA PRO A 96 8.84 11.71 11.08
C PRO A 96 9.47 10.83 12.16
N ASP A 97 10.39 11.44 12.93
CA ASP A 97 11.04 10.77 14.05
C ASP A 97 10.23 10.99 15.33
N ASP A 98 9.03 10.43 15.33
CA ASP A 98 8.08 10.48 16.44
C ASP A 98 7.27 9.18 16.53
N ASP A 99 6.45 9.06 17.58
CA ASP A 99 5.63 7.88 17.81
C ASP A 99 4.40 7.81 16.89
N ALA A 100 3.98 8.91 16.28
CA ALA A 100 2.83 8.95 15.38
C ALA A 100 3.16 8.35 14.01
N GLY A 101 4.35 8.66 13.48
CA GLY A 101 4.77 8.24 12.15
C GLY A 101 4.04 8.96 11.02
N ALA A 102 4.23 8.47 9.80
CA ALA A 102 3.53 8.99 8.62
C ALA A 102 2.15 8.34 8.51
N ALA A 103 1.10 9.15 8.61
CA ALA A 103 -0.29 8.69 8.46
C ALA A 103 -0.64 8.54 6.97
N LEU A 104 -0.97 7.34 6.57
CA LEU A 104 -1.38 7.00 5.21
C LEU A 104 -2.83 6.56 5.20
N ARG A 105 -3.61 7.04 4.24
CA ARG A 105 -4.98 6.59 3.99
C ARG A 105 -5.07 5.78 2.71
N ILE A 106 -5.70 4.61 2.81
CA ILE A 106 -5.88 3.70 1.69
C ILE A 106 -7.37 3.58 1.41
N SER A 107 -7.73 3.74 0.16
CA SER A 107 -9.08 3.48 -0.35
C SER A 107 -8.99 2.65 -1.64
N GLY A 108 -10.11 2.06 -2.03
CA GLY A 108 -10.17 1.31 -3.27
C GLY A 108 -11.58 0.96 -3.68
N ALA A 109 -11.71 0.56 -4.93
CA ALA A 109 -12.96 0.11 -5.50
C ALA A 109 -12.73 -0.99 -6.54
N VAL A 110 -13.68 -1.90 -6.64
CA VAL A 110 -13.74 -2.87 -7.73
C VAL A 110 -13.92 -2.12 -9.04
N GLU A 111 -12.99 -2.30 -9.97
CA GLU A 111 -13.11 -1.74 -11.33
C GLU A 111 -13.89 -2.68 -12.24
N GLU A 112 -13.59 -3.97 -12.14
CA GLU A 112 -14.10 -4.96 -13.06
C GLU A 112 -14.19 -6.34 -12.41
N LYS A 113 -15.23 -7.08 -12.76
CA LYS A 113 -15.36 -8.51 -12.48
C LYS A 113 -14.80 -9.28 -13.67
N LEU A 114 -13.87 -10.19 -13.41
CA LEU A 114 -13.19 -11.01 -14.41
C LEU A 114 -13.65 -12.46 -14.32
N GLU A 115 -13.37 -13.26 -15.33
CA GLU A 115 -13.67 -14.69 -15.32
C GLU A 115 -12.94 -15.43 -14.18
N GLY A 116 -13.51 -16.53 -13.72
CA GLY A 116 -12.93 -17.37 -12.67
C GLY A 116 -13.00 -16.78 -11.28
N ASN A 117 -14.06 -16.02 -10.97
CA ASN A 117 -14.28 -15.33 -9.70
C ASN A 117 -13.16 -14.35 -9.34
N LEU A 118 -12.57 -13.71 -10.35
CA LEU A 118 -11.56 -12.70 -10.16
C LEU A 118 -12.18 -11.29 -10.15
N ALA A 119 -11.63 -10.41 -9.34
CA ALA A 119 -11.98 -9.00 -9.31
C ALA A 119 -10.73 -8.14 -9.45
N SER A 120 -10.77 -7.16 -10.35
CA SER A 120 -9.78 -6.09 -10.44
C SER A 120 -10.19 -4.96 -9.49
N VAL A 121 -9.31 -4.60 -8.57
CA VAL A 121 -9.51 -3.54 -7.57
C VAL A 121 -8.50 -2.44 -7.81
N ARG A 122 -8.98 -1.22 -8.05
CA ARG A 122 -8.15 -0.03 -8.07
C ARG A 122 -7.91 0.44 -6.65
N LEU A 123 -6.66 0.83 -6.37
CA LEU A 123 -6.24 1.36 -5.07
C LEU A 123 -5.77 2.80 -5.19
N THR A 124 -6.06 3.57 -4.16
CA THR A 124 -5.51 4.90 -3.92
C THR A 124 -4.83 4.90 -2.55
N LEU A 125 -3.66 5.48 -2.49
CA LEU A 125 -2.92 5.71 -1.26
C LEU A 125 -2.60 7.18 -1.15
N GLU A 126 -2.98 7.79 -0.04
CA GLU A 126 -2.81 9.22 0.21
C GLU A 126 -1.94 9.45 1.45
N TRP A 127 -1.12 10.50 1.37
CA TRP A 127 -0.34 11.06 2.47
C TRP A 127 -0.43 12.58 2.42
N GLY A 128 -0.84 13.20 3.53
CA GLY A 128 -1.02 14.65 3.59
C GLY A 128 -2.03 15.18 2.54
N GLY A 129 -3.04 14.39 2.18
CA GLY A 129 -4.03 14.75 1.17
C GLY A 129 -3.56 14.65 -0.28
N GLN A 130 -2.36 14.09 -0.52
CA GLN A 130 -1.80 13.89 -1.85
C GLN A 130 -1.70 12.41 -2.19
N SER A 131 -1.96 12.05 -3.44
CA SER A 131 -1.79 10.68 -3.90
C SER A 131 -0.31 10.30 -3.95
N VAL A 132 0.05 9.20 -3.29
CA VAL A 132 1.43 8.69 -3.21
C VAL A 132 1.78 7.79 -4.39
N MET A 133 0.78 7.14 -4.99
CA MET A 133 0.98 6.20 -6.09
C MET A 133 -0.10 6.36 -7.15
N PHE A 134 0.22 5.99 -8.38
CA PHE A 134 -0.73 5.99 -9.48
C PHE A 134 -0.75 4.67 -10.24
N GLY A 135 -1.92 4.37 -10.83
CA GLY A 135 -2.15 3.14 -11.57
C GLY A 135 -1.99 1.87 -10.73
N ALA A 136 -2.36 1.95 -9.46
CA ALA A 136 -2.32 0.81 -8.54
C ALA A 136 -3.55 -0.07 -8.72
N ARG A 137 -3.32 -1.35 -9.05
CA ARG A 137 -4.35 -2.37 -9.25
C ARG A 137 -3.95 -3.69 -8.63
N ALA A 138 -4.90 -4.29 -7.94
CA ALA A 138 -4.80 -5.65 -7.43
C ALA A 138 -5.85 -6.53 -8.11
N VAL A 139 -5.48 -7.75 -8.44
CA VAL A 139 -6.44 -8.79 -8.87
C VAL A 139 -6.54 -9.80 -7.74
N VAL A 140 -7.75 -10.07 -7.30
CA VAL A 140 -8.04 -11.02 -6.22
C VAL A 140 -9.04 -12.08 -6.67
N ARG A 141 -8.89 -13.28 -6.13
CA ARG A 141 -9.85 -14.38 -6.28
C ARG A 141 -10.79 -14.36 -5.09
N LEU A 142 -12.08 -14.30 -5.37
CA LEU A 142 -13.15 -14.30 -4.37
C LEU A 142 -13.84 -15.67 -4.30
N ALA A 143 -14.64 -15.85 -3.22
CA ALA A 143 -15.41 -17.07 -3.02
C ALA A 143 -16.60 -17.19 -4.00
#